data_e3173c75198b37867aa832827d7e9b8b
#
_entry.id   e3173c75198b37867aa832827d7e9b8b
#
_cell.length_a   1.000
_cell.length_b   1.000
_cell.length_c   1.000
_cell.angle_alpha   90.00
_cell.angle_beta   90.00
_cell.angle_gamma   90.00
#
_symmetry.space_group_name_H-M   'P 1'
#
loop_
_entity.id
_entity.type
_entity.pdbx_description
1 polymer ?
#
loop_
_entity_poly.entity_id
_entity_poly.type
_entity_poly.pdbx_seq_one_letter_code
_entity_poly.pdbx_strand_id
1 'polypeptide(L)'
;MLPPTIAARMPEDAFAEDDFPEEGLVRGRVRDEAAQAGRRRLPAAERERQIVAAAARFFAEHGFGGQTRELARGIGISHSAIFRYFPSKEALIDRVYEHVYVSRWNPHWDLLLRNRTLPLEERLVRFYRDYAERIFDYEWVRIFVSAGLTGYAIAPRYLAVVRDSLIRPVCTELRAHLGLPDPETVPLTEREEETAWALHGQIFYIAIRKFVYGWPVPADTGPVIADDVRMFLAGAPAVLRACLEGQGAE
;
A
#
# COMPACT_ATOMS: atom_id res chain seq x y z
N MET A 1 -26.22 -10.46 24.84
CA MET A 1 -25.36 -10.97 25.90
C MET A 1 -23.93 -10.92 25.36
N LEU A 2 -23.21 -9.86 25.67
CA LEU A 2 -21.82 -9.62 25.20
C LEU A 2 -20.85 -10.32 26.16
N PRO A 3 -19.76 -10.95 25.70
CA PRO A 3 -18.77 -11.56 26.57
C PRO A 3 -17.86 -10.49 27.24
N PRO A 4 -17.24 -10.81 28.39
CA PRO A 4 -16.61 -9.83 29.26
C PRO A 4 -15.26 -9.35 28.74
N THR A 5 -15.00 -8.11 29.06
CA THR A 5 -13.81 -7.31 28.93
C THR A 5 -12.51 -8.06 29.26
N ILE A 6 -11.60 -8.15 28.28
CA ILE A 6 -10.20 -8.51 28.51
C ILE A 6 -9.43 -7.21 28.79
N ALA A 7 -9.34 -6.87 30.07
CA ALA A 7 -8.35 -5.91 30.58
C ALA A 7 -7.03 -6.66 30.76
N ALA A 8 -6.12 -6.59 29.80
CA ALA A 8 -4.74 -7.01 29.98
C ALA A 8 -4.00 -5.97 30.80
N ARG A 9 -3.66 -6.33 32.03
CA ARG A 9 -2.85 -5.61 33.02
C ARG A 9 -1.41 -5.55 32.50
N MET A 10 -0.91 -4.36 32.26
CA MET A 10 0.52 -4.13 32.07
C MET A 10 1.24 -4.14 33.43
N PRO A 11 2.40 -4.76 33.57
CA PRO A 11 3.19 -4.65 34.79
C PRO A 11 3.84 -3.25 34.86
N GLU A 12 3.50 -2.52 35.91
CA GLU A 12 4.32 -1.43 36.46
C GLU A 12 5.50 -2.13 37.16
N ASP A 13 6.70 -1.96 36.64
CA ASP A 13 7.99 -2.06 37.36
C ASP A 13 9.14 -2.24 36.36
N ALA A 14 9.74 -1.14 35.96
CA ALA A 14 11.15 -1.08 35.53
C ALA A 14 11.62 0.36 35.27
N PHE A 15 11.63 1.16 36.33
CA PHE A 15 12.56 2.30 36.41
C PHE A 15 13.47 2.03 37.58
N ALA A 16 14.63 1.44 37.31
CA ALA A 16 15.76 1.43 38.21
C ALA A 16 16.73 2.52 37.72
N GLU A 17 16.89 3.55 38.54
CA GLU A 17 18.04 4.45 38.51
C GLU A 17 19.28 3.65 38.86
N ASP A 18 20.34 3.72 38.06
CA ASP A 18 21.69 3.39 38.49
C ASP A 18 22.74 4.26 37.79
N ASP A 19 23.28 5.14 38.63
CA ASP A 19 24.66 5.48 38.90
C ASP A 19 25.63 5.68 37.71
N PHE A 20 25.96 6.96 37.49
CA PHE A 20 27.15 7.38 36.77
C PHE A 20 28.31 7.60 37.77
N PRO A 21 29.48 6.99 37.59
CA PRO A 21 30.68 7.50 38.24
C PRO A 21 31.32 8.61 37.41
N GLU A 22 31.43 9.78 38.02
CA GLU A 22 32.38 10.81 37.59
C GLU A 22 33.79 10.33 37.93
N GLU A 23 34.70 10.27 36.95
CA GLU A 23 36.14 10.55 37.15
C GLU A 23 36.89 10.70 35.82
N GLY A 24 37.66 11.78 35.72
CA GLY A 24 38.96 11.79 35.08
C GLY A 24 39.19 12.67 33.85
N LEU A 25 39.35 13.99 34.07
CA LEU A 25 40.02 14.84 33.11
C LEU A 25 41.45 14.37 32.82
N VAL A 26 41.74 13.91 31.58
CA VAL A 26 43.07 14.03 31.02
C VAL A 26 42.99 14.68 29.62
N ARG A 27 43.56 15.87 29.57
CA ARG A 27 43.81 16.60 28.32
C ARG A 27 44.84 15.83 27.50
N GLY A 28 44.40 15.25 26.39
CA GLY A 28 45.25 14.75 25.32
C GLY A 28 44.70 15.22 23.98
N ARG A 29 45.26 16.32 23.42
CA ARG A 29 45.09 16.68 22.03
C ARG A 29 45.75 15.59 21.17
N VAL A 30 45.01 14.56 20.82
CA VAL A 30 45.29 13.74 19.67
C VAL A 30 44.34 14.21 18.57
N ARG A 31 44.91 14.80 17.54
CA ARG A 31 44.19 15.21 16.33
C ARG A 31 43.53 13.97 15.75
N ASP A 32 42.18 13.94 15.81
CA ASP A 32 41.35 13.03 15.07
C ASP A 32 41.40 13.37 13.56
N GLU A 33 42.54 13.16 12.92
CA GLU A 33 42.66 13.20 11.46
C GLU A 33 42.10 11.94 10.78
N ALA A 34 41.74 10.90 11.55
CA ALA A 34 41.13 9.68 11.01
C ALA A 34 39.60 9.69 10.88
N ALA A 35 38.89 10.65 11.51
CA ALA A 35 37.43 10.75 11.45
C ALA A 35 36.90 11.61 10.28
N GLN A 36 37.79 12.22 9.49
CA GLN A 36 37.48 12.96 8.27
C GLN A 36 37.78 12.21 6.97
N ALA A 37 38.00 10.90 7.04
CA ALA A 37 38.03 10.04 5.85
C ALA A 37 36.64 10.08 5.18
N GLY A 38 36.46 11.12 4.33
CA GLY A 38 35.48 11.26 3.28
C GLY A 38 34.14 10.55 3.49
N ARG A 39 33.17 11.17 4.14
CA ARG A 39 31.75 10.98 3.76
C ARG A 39 31.65 11.36 2.29
N ARG A 40 31.93 10.39 1.43
CA ARG A 40 31.83 10.54 -0.04
C ARG A 40 30.47 11.14 -0.33
N ARG A 41 30.45 12.39 -0.80
CA ARG A 41 29.21 13.13 -1.06
C ARG A 41 28.45 12.34 -2.13
N LEU A 42 27.37 11.66 -1.73
CA LEU A 42 26.56 10.89 -2.64
C LEU A 42 26.06 11.77 -3.78
N PRO A 43 25.98 11.25 -5.02
CA PRO A 43 25.32 11.94 -6.11
C PRO A 43 23.92 12.42 -5.70
N ALA A 44 23.49 13.57 -6.22
CA ALA A 44 22.22 14.18 -5.84
C ALA A 44 21.02 13.22 -6.00
N ALA A 45 20.96 12.50 -7.12
CA ALA A 45 19.93 11.51 -7.40
C ALA A 45 19.93 10.33 -6.39
N GLU A 46 21.12 9.91 -5.95
CA GLU A 46 21.21 8.84 -4.95
C GLU A 46 20.75 9.32 -3.57
N ARG A 47 21.10 10.56 -3.22
CA ARG A 47 20.63 11.17 -1.97
C ARG A 47 19.12 11.38 -1.98
N GLU A 48 18.55 11.79 -3.10
CA GLU A 48 17.10 11.92 -3.28
C GLU A 48 16.42 10.56 -3.05
N ARG A 49 16.88 9.49 -3.71
CA ARG A 49 16.33 8.14 -3.51
C ARG A 49 16.39 7.69 -2.05
N GLN A 50 17.50 7.97 -1.35
CA GLN A 50 17.63 7.64 0.08
C GLN A 50 16.61 8.40 0.94
N ILE A 51 16.38 9.69 0.66
CA ILE A 51 15.39 10.48 1.40
C ILE A 51 13.99 9.92 1.15
N VAL A 52 13.64 9.61 -0.11
CA VAL A 52 12.32 9.07 -0.47
C VAL A 52 12.08 7.70 0.20
N ALA A 53 13.06 6.79 0.14
CA ALA A 53 12.93 5.49 0.79
C ALA A 53 12.80 5.59 2.33
N ALA A 54 13.54 6.50 2.95
CA ALA A 54 13.42 6.75 4.38
C ALA A 54 12.08 7.43 4.74
N ALA A 55 11.59 8.34 3.89
CA ALA A 55 10.30 8.97 4.06
C ALA A 55 9.14 7.96 3.94
N ALA A 56 9.24 6.98 3.03
CA ALA A 56 8.26 5.91 2.92
C ALA A 56 8.14 5.12 4.25
N ARG A 57 9.27 4.66 4.80
CA ARG A 57 9.28 3.98 6.11
C ARG A 57 8.72 4.87 7.23
N PHE A 58 9.16 6.12 7.29
CA PHE A 58 8.72 7.07 8.30
C PHE A 58 7.21 7.32 8.24
N PHE A 59 6.65 7.52 7.04
CA PHE A 59 5.21 7.71 6.89
C PHE A 59 4.41 6.43 7.15
N ALA A 60 4.97 5.25 6.86
CA ALA A 60 4.34 3.99 7.23
C ALA A 60 4.23 3.80 8.75
N GLU A 61 5.22 4.27 9.51
CA GLU A 61 5.26 4.15 10.98
C GLU A 61 4.47 5.24 11.69
N HIS A 62 4.63 6.49 11.27
CA HIS A 62 4.13 7.68 11.99
C HIS A 62 2.95 8.36 11.29
N GLY A 63 2.56 7.88 10.09
CA GLY A 63 1.58 8.56 9.25
C GLY A 63 2.06 9.92 8.74
N PHE A 64 1.19 10.62 8.05
CA PHE A 64 1.52 11.95 7.49
C PHE A 64 1.53 13.08 8.51
N GLY A 65 1.10 12.84 9.75
CA GLY A 65 1.26 13.79 10.86
C GLY A 65 2.71 13.96 11.32
N GLY A 66 3.59 12.98 11.05
CA GLY A 66 4.98 12.99 11.44
C GLY A 66 5.75 14.23 10.92
N GLN A 67 6.67 14.74 11.75
CA GLN A 67 7.44 15.94 11.42
C GLN A 67 8.65 15.59 10.55
N THR A 68 8.87 16.36 9.48
CA THR A 68 10.05 16.17 8.60
C THR A 68 11.39 16.39 9.31
N ARG A 69 11.39 17.05 10.48
CA ARG A 69 12.57 17.16 11.37
C ARG A 69 12.97 15.82 11.97
N GLU A 70 11.98 15.00 12.35
CA GLU A 70 12.23 13.65 12.88
C GLU A 70 12.74 12.73 11.78
N LEU A 71 12.15 12.80 10.59
CA LEU A 71 12.68 12.13 9.42
C LEU A 71 14.14 12.51 9.15
N ALA A 72 14.47 13.81 9.13
CA ALA A 72 15.83 14.30 8.90
C ALA A 72 16.82 13.75 9.94
N ARG A 73 16.42 13.74 11.22
CA ARG A 73 17.20 13.17 12.32
C ARG A 73 17.44 11.67 12.13
N GLY A 74 16.40 10.92 11.75
CA GLY A 74 16.48 9.48 11.53
C GLY A 74 17.45 9.07 10.42
N ILE A 75 17.63 9.91 9.40
CA ILE A 75 18.57 9.66 8.29
C ILE A 75 19.90 10.42 8.40
N GLY A 76 20.12 11.11 9.51
CA GLY A 76 21.39 11.78 9.80
C GLY A 76 21.71 12.97 8.89
N ILE A 77 20.68 13.73 8.44
CA ILE A 77 20.85 14.95 7.65
C ILE A 77 20.19 16.13 8.35
N SER A 78 20.54 17.36 7.93
CA SER A 78 19.85 18.54 8.43
C SER A 78 18.43 18.64 7.84
N HIS A 79 17.50 19.22 8.60
CA HIS A 79 16.14 19.48 8.13
C HIS A 79 16.12 20.31 6.82
N SER A 80 16.98 21.32 6.74
CA SER A 80 17.16 22.14 5.53
C SER A 80 17.67 21.34 4.33
N ALA A 81 18.38 20.22 4.56
CA ALA A 81 18.84 19.36 3.47
C ALA A 81 17.68 18.65 2.78
N ILE A 82 16.59 18.29 3.50
CA ILE A 82 15.39 17.74 2.87
C ILE A 82 14.78 18.76 1.91
N PHE A 83 14.60 20.01 2.37
CA PHE A 83 13.97 21.06 1.58
C PHE A 83 14.79 21.53 0.36
N ARG A 84 16.06 21.18 0.31
CA ARG A 84 16.88 21.39 -0.89
C ARG A 84 16.50 20.43 -2.03
N TYR A 85 15.97 19.25 -1.71
CA TYR A 85 15.49 18.25 -2.70
C TYR A 85 13.98 18.34 -2.92
N PHE A 86 13.23 18.65 -1.87
CA PHE A 86 11.77 18.70 -1.88
C PHE A 86 11.32 20.02 -1.28
N PRO A 87 10.80 20.96 -2.10
CA PRO A 87 10.49 22.34 -1.64
C PRO A 87 9.40 22.38 -0.56
N SER A 88 8.61 21.33 -0.43
CA SER A 88 7.58 21.19 0.59
C SER A 88 7.44 19.73 1.05
N LYS A 89 6.66 19.51 2.11
CA LYS A 89 6.30 18.17 2.59
C LYS A 89 5.42 17.45 1.56
N GLU A 90 4.56 18.19 0.89
CA GLU A 90 3.67 17.68 -0.16
C GLU A 90 4.49 17.17 -1.35
N ALA A 91 5.53 17.91 -1.79
CA ALA A 91 6.44 17.47 -2.84
C ALA A 91 7.19 16.17 -2.47
N LEU A 92 7.57 16.01 -1.19
CA LEU A 92 8.14 14.76 -0.69
C LEU A 92 7.11 13.63 -0.71
N ILE A 93 5.87 13.89 -0.30
CA ILE A 93 4.77 12.92 -0.31
C ILE A 93 4.45 12.48 -1.74
N ASP A 94 4.43 13.40 -2.72
CA ASP A 94 4.24 13.05 -4.13
C ASP A 94 5.35 12.12 -4.66
N ARG A 95 6.61 12.37 -4.28
CA ARG A 95 7.72 11.47 -4.65
C ARG A 95 7.62 10.11 -3.96
N VAL A 96 7.14 10.06 -2.72
CA VAL A 96 6.84 8.79 -2.03
C VAL A 96 5.71 8.05 -2.76
N TYR A 97 4.67 8.76 -3.23
CA TYR A 97 3.61 8.17 -4.03
C TYR A 97 4.16 7.51 -5.32
N GLU A 98 5.00 8.20 -6.06
CA GLU A 98 5.62 7.64 -7.26
C GLU A 98 6.48 6.41 -6.93
N HIS A 99 7.28 6.49 -5.86
CA HIS A 99 8.17 5.41 -5.44
C HIS A 99 7.41 4.17 -4.94
N VAL A 100 6.36 4.37 -4.14
CA VAL A 100 5.66 3.25 -3.47
C VAL A 100 4.55 2.67 -4.35
N TYR A 101 3.84 3.50 -5.12
CA TYR A 101 2.63 3.09 -5.84
C TYR A 101 2.86 2.94 -7.34
N VAL A 102 3.32 4.01 -8.01
CA VAL A 102 3.42 4.02 -9.47
C VAL A 102 4.46 3.00 -9.96
N SER A 103 5.61 2.91 -9.28
CA SER A 103 6.69 2.01 -9.67
C SER A 103 6.33 0.51 -9.54
N ARG A 104 5.32 0.17 -8.75
CA ARG A 104 4.88 -1.22 -8.53
C ARG A 104 3.77 -1.67 -9.46
N TRP A 105 3.11 -0.73 -10.17
CA TRP A 105 2.10 -1.08 -11.14
C TRP A 105 2.71 -1.83 -12.32
N ASN A 106 2.22 -3.04 -12.59
CA ASN A 106 2.73 -3.85 -13.68
C ASN A 106 1.88 -3.62 -14.95
N PRO A 107 2.43 -3.02 -16.01
CA PRO A 107 1.68 -2.75 -17.23
C PRO A 107 1.22 -4.03 -17.98
N HIS A 108 1.81 -5.20 -17.67
CA HIS A 108 1.39 -6.47 -18.23
C HIS A 108 0.07 -6.99 -17.65
N TRP A 109 -0.42 -6.44 -16.56
CA TRP A 109 -1.69 -6.84 -15.97
C TRP A 109 -2.88 -6.61 -16.90
N ASP A 110 -2.90 -5.50 -17.65
CA ASP A 110 -3.94 -5.24 -18.64
C ASP A 110 -3.94 -6.30 -19.73
N LEU A 111 -2.77 -6.67 -20.26
CA LEU A 111 -2.63 -7.73 -21.25
C LEU A 111 -3.09 -9.09 -20.71
N LEU A 112 -2.74 -9.42 -19.48
CA LEU A 112 -3.16 -10.67 -18.83
C LEU A 112 -4.68 -10.72 -18.66
N LEU A 113 -5.30 -9.66 -18.14
CA LEU A 113 -6.74 -9.60 -17.91
C LEU A 113 -7.54 -9.75 -19.21
N ARG A 114 -7.07 -9.15 -20.31
CA ARG A 114 -7.71 -9.20 -21.63
C ARG A 114 -7.39 -10.46 -22.46
N ASN A 115 -6.50 -11.32 -21.99
CA ASN A 115 -6.09 -12.51 -22.74
C ASN A 115 -7.16 -13.61 -22.70
N ARG A 116 -8.14 -13.53 -23.59
CA ARG A 116 -9.26 -14.49 -23.70
C ARG A 116 -8.85 -15.88 -24.18
N THR A 117 -7.57 -16.15 -24.49
CA THR A 117 -7.09 -17.51 -24.74
C THR A 117 -6.97 -18.32 -23.44
N LEU A 118 -6.98 -17.67 -22.29
CA LEU A 118 -7.00 -18.28 -20.96
C LEU A 118 -8.40 -18.17 -20.33
N PRO A 119 -8.82 -19.15 -19.54
CA PRO A 119 -10.05 -19.05 -18.74
C PRO A 119 -10.03 -17.82 -17.83
N LEU A 120 -11.19 -17.19 -17.61
CA LEU A 120 -11.30 -15.98 -16.77
C LEU A 120 -10.78 -16.22 -15.35
N GLU A 121 -11.11 -17.37 -14.74
CA GLU A 121 -10.60 -17.75 -13.41
C GLU A 121 -9.07 -17.72 -13.38
N GLU A 122 -8.43 -18.33 -14.34
CA GLU A 122 -6.97 -18.39 -14.41
C GLU A 122 -6.34 -17.01 -14.53
N ARG A 123 -6.92 -16.12 -15.37
CA ARG A 123 -6.46 -14.74 -15.54
C ARG A 123 -6.56 -13.96 -14.24
N LEU A 124 -7.69 -14.03 -13.55
CA LEU A 124 -7.92 -13.34 -12.28
C LEU A 124 -7.02 -13.88 -11.16
N VAL A 125 -6.86 -15.20 -11.03
CA VAL A 125 -5.96 -15.81 -10.05
C VAL A 125 -4.52 -15.39 -10.26
N ARG A 126 -4.03 -15.43 -11.51
CA ARG A 126 -2.66 -15.01 -11.85
C ARG A 126 -2.46 -13.52 -11.55
N PHE A 127 -3.43 -12.68 -11.94
CA PHE A 127 -3.39 -11.25 -11.67
C PHE A 127 -3.31 -10.98 -10.17
N TYR A 128 -4.23 -11.51 -9.37
CA TYR A 128 -4.29 -11.19 -7.95
C TYR A 128 -3.14 -11.77 -7.14
N ARG A 129 -2.53 -12.88 -7.57
CA ARG A 129 -1.30 -13.40 -6.97
C ARG A 129 -0.13 -12.44 -7.21
N ASP A 130 0.12 -12.04 -8.46
CA ASP A 130 1.20 -11.08 -8.78
C ASP A 130 0.93 -9.71 -8.13
N TYR A 131 -0.34 -9.28 -8.09
CA TYR A 131 -0.75 -8.07 -7.38
C TYR A 131 -0.42 -8.15 -5.89
N ALA A 132 -0.79 -9.24 -5.22
CA ALA A 132 -0.51 -9.42 -3.80
C ALA A 132 1.00 -9.46 -3.50
N GLU A 133 1.79 -10.16 -4.31
CA GLU A 133 3.26 -10.21 -4.17
C GLU A 133 3.92 -8.83 -4.27
N ARG A 134 3.40 -7.93 -5.12
CA ARG A 134 3.97 -6.59 -5.35
C ARG A 134 3.48 -5.54 -4.38
N ILE A 135 2.22 -5.65 -3.95
CA ILE A 135 1.51 -4.58 -3.25
C ILE A 135 1.39 -4.87 -1.74
N PHE A 136 1.35 -6.14 -1.33
CA PHE A 136 1.15 -6.49 0.07
C PHE A 136 2.46 -6.39 0.85
N ASP A 137 2.89 -5.17 1.11
CA ASP A 137 3.98 -4.90 2.04
C ASP A 137 3.60 -3.87 3.11
N TYR A 138 4.44 -3.79 4.14
CA TYR A 138 4.22 -2.96 5.32
C TYR A 138 4.12 -1.47 4.98
N GLU A 139 5.05 -0.95 4.17
CA GLU A 139 5.10 0.47 3.83
C GLU A 139 3.90 0.83 2.96
N TRP A 140 3.65 0.07 1.91
CA TRP A 140 2.59 0.32 0.94
C TRP A 140 1.22 0.40 1.62
N VAL A 141 0.86 -0.65 2.39
CA VAL A 141 -0.47 -0.76 2.99
C VAL A 141 -0.71 0.31 4.04
N ARG A 142 0.27 0.57 4.91
CA ARG A 142 0.12 1.53 5.99
C ARG A 142 0.08 2.97 5.50
N ILE A 143 0.89 3.33 4.49
CA ILE A 143 0.83 4.65 3.84
C ILE A 143 -0.54 4.86 3.21
N PHE A 144 -1.07 3.84 2.49
CA PHE A 144 -2.38 3.92 1.85
C PHE A 144 -3.50 4.22 2.86
N VAL A 145 -3.56 3.44 3.94
CA VAL A 145 -4.57 3.62 5.00
C VAL A 145 -4.41 4.97 5.69
N SER A 146 -3.19 5.35 6.05
CA SER A 146 -2.91 6.65 6.68
C SER A 146 -3.28 7.83 5.79
N ALA A 147 -3.02 7.75 4.47
CA ALA A 147 -3.40 8.76 3.51
C ALA A 147 -4.92 8.96 3.45
N GLY A 148 -5.67 7.86 3.42
CA GLY A 148 -7.13 7.89 3.43
C GLY A 148 -7.71 8.54 4.69
N LEU A 149 -7.13 8.27 5.85
CA LEU A 149 -7.56 8.84 7.15
C LEU A 149 -7.23 10.34 7.30
N THR A 150 -6.19 10.80 6.63
CA THR A 150 -5.69 12.19 6.78
C THR A 150 -6.04 13.10 5.60
N GLY A 151 -6.80 12.63 4.62
CA GLY A 151 -7.27 13.41 3.48
C GLY A 151 -6.21 13.72 2.42
N TYR A 152 -5.06 13.05 2.43
CA TYR A 152 -4.09 13.17 1.35
C TYR A 152 -4.58 12.50 0.07
N ALA A 153 -4.28 13.11 -1.08
CA ALA A 153 -4.75 12.67 -2.39
C ALA A 153 -4.19 11.31 -2.87
N ILE A 154 -3.32 10.67 -2.12
CA ILE A 154 -2.71 9.37 -2.47
C ILE A 154 -3.79 8.30 -2.68
N ALA A 155 -4.68 8.11 -1.70
CA ALA A 155 -5.68 7.05 -1.76
C ALA A 155 -6.67 7.26 -2.92
N PRO A 156 -7.32 8.43 -3.12
CA PRO A 156 -8.17 8.68 -4.26
C PRO A 156 -7.46 8.52 -5.62
N ARG A 157 -6.21 8.99 -5.74
CA ARG A 157 -5.42 8.85 -6.97
C ARG A 157 -5.16 7.38 -7.32
N TYR A 158 -4.79 6.59 -6.33
CA TYR A 158 -4.54 5.16 -6.53
C TYR A 158 -5.83 4.39 -6.84
N LEU A 159 -6.93 4.68 -6.13
CA LEU A 159 -8.23 4.05 -6.37
C LEU A 159 -8.76 4.35 -7.77
N ALA A 160 -8.51 5.54 -8.32
CA ALA A 160 -8.84 5.86 -9.71
C ALA A 160 -8.07 4.95 -10.69
N VAL A 161 -6.77 4.72 -10.46
CA VAL A 161 -5.97 3.78 -11.27
C VAL A 161 -6.52 2.35 -11.15
N VAL A 162 -6.83 1.88 -9.95
CA VAL A 162 -7.44 0.56 -9.73
C VAL A 162 -8.78 0.45 -10.44
N ARG A 163 -9.64 1.45 -10.33
CA ARG A 163 -10.94 1.47 -11.03
C ARG A 163 -10.79 1.29 -12.53
N ASP A 164 -9.92 2.11 -13.15
CA ASP A 164 -9.82 2.17 -14.62
C ASP A 164 -8.99 1.01 -15.18
N SER A 165 -7.97 0.53 -14.45
CA SER A 165 -7.03 -0.49 -14.93
C SER A 165 -7.32 -1.90 -14.41
N LEU A 166 -8.25 -2.07 -13.46
CA LEU A 166 -8.63 -3.37 -12.91
C LEU A 166 -10.14 -3.57 -12.86
N ILE A 167 -10.88 -2.71 -12.14
CA ILE A 167 -12.30 -2.95 -11.85
C ILE A 167 -13.13 -2.99 -13.15
N ARG A 168 -13.01 -1.95 -13.97
CA ARG A 168 -13.72 -1.89 -15.26
C ARG A 168 -13.30 -2.98 -16.24
N PRO A 169 -12.01 -3.30 -16.42
CA PRO A 169 -11.58 -4.48 -17.18
C PRO A 169 -12.16 -5.78 -16.66
N VAL A 170 -12.20 -6.01 -15.34
CA VAL A 170 -12.82 -7.21 -14.76
C VAL A 170 -14.32 -7.28 -15.08
N CYS A 171 -15.06 -6.20 -14.97
CA CYS A 171 -16.47 -6.13 -15.36
C CYS A 171 -16.65 -6.44 -16.84
N THR A 172 -15.83 -5.86 -17.71
CA THR A 172 -15.84 -6.09 -19.16
C THR A 172 -15.60 -7.57 -19.51
N GLU A 173 -14.58 -8.17 -18.90
CA GLU A 173 -14.24 -9.57 -19.15
C GLU A 173 -15.26 -10.53 -18.54
N LEU A 174 -15.88 -10.16 -17.41
CA LEU A 174 -16.97 -10.95 -16.83
C LEU A 174 -18.23 -10.90 -17.73
N ARG A 175 -18.62 -9.73 -18.27
CA ARG A 175 -19.69 -9.63 -19.26
C ARG A 175 -19.41 -10.47 -20.50
N ALA A 176 -18.20 -10.36 -21.06
CA ALA A 176 -17.80 -11.17 -22.21
C ALA A 176 -17.86 -12.68 -21.92
N HIS A 177 -17.42 -13.11 -20.72
CA HIS A 177 -17.50 -14.51 -20.28
C HIS A 177 -18.95 -15.02 -20.18
N LEU A 178 -19.88 -14.14 -19.83
CA LEU A 178 -21.30 -14.45 -19.64
C LEU A 178 -22.14 -14.26 -20.93
N GLY A 179 -21.55 -13.78 -22.02
CA GLY A 179 -22.29 -13.42 -23.24
C GLY A 179 -23.23 -12.23 -23.05
N LEU A 180 -22.93 -11.33 -22.13
CA LEU A 180 -23.70 -10.11 -21.85
C LEU A 180 -23.23 -8.96 -22.76
N PRO A 181 -24.05 -7.90 -22.94
CA PRO A 181 -23.71 -6.75 -23.78
C PRO A 181 -22.37 -6.12 -23.41
N ASP A 182 -21.61 -5.72 -24.44
CA ASP A 182 -20.33 -5.03 -24.25
C ASP A 182 -20.55 -3.66 -23.60
N PRO A 183 -19.68 -3.19 -22.68
CA PRO A 183 -19.74 -1.88 -22.05
C PRO A 183 -19.73 -0.69 -23.03
N GLU A 184 -19.21 -0.87 -24.25
CA GLU A 184 -19.30 0.16 -25.29
C GLU A 184 -20.73 0.33 -25.83
N THR A 185 -21.55 -0.74 -25.79
CA THR A 185 -22.94 -0.73 -26.23
C THR A 185 -23.89 -0.40 -25.09
N VAL A 186 -23.69 -0.99 -23.92
CA VAL A 186 -24.46 -0.78 -22.69
C VAL A 186 -23.49 -0.43 -21.57
N PRO A 187 -23.40 0.82 -21.13
CA PRO A 187 -22.44 1.26 -20.10
C PRO A 187 -22.50 0.40 -18.83
N LEU A 188 -21.36 0.27 -18.17
CA LEU A 188 -21.29 -0.39 -16.86
C LEU A 188 -22.11 0.39 -15.83
N THR A 189 -22.86 -0.32 -15.00
CA THR A 189 -23.54 0.26 -13.85
C THR A 189 -22.60 0.37 -12.66
N GLU A 190 -22.90 1.28 -11.73
CA GLU A 190 -22.19 1.38 -10.44
C GLU A 190 -22.26 0.06 -9.67
N ARG A 191 -23.38 -0.66 -9.70
CA ARG A 191 -23.52 -1.98 -9.03
C ARG A 191 -22.61 -3.06 -9.62
N GLU A 192 -22.33 -3.03 -10.90
CA GLU A 192 -21.36 -3.95 -11.52
C GLU A 192 -19.94 -3.60 -11.08
N GLU A 193 -19.57 -2.32 -11.07
CA GLU A 193 -18.28 -1.89 -10.56
C GLU A 193 -18.12 -2.29 -9.08
N GLU A 194 -19.15 -2.09 -8.24
CA GLU A 194 -19.13 -2.50 -6.81
C GLU A 194 -19.01 -4.03 -6.64
N THR A 195 -19.56 -4.82 -7.55
CA THR A 195 -19.37 -6.28 -7.53
C THR A 195 -17.89 -6.65 -7.74
N ALA A 196 -17.19 -5.98 -8.65
CA ALA A 196 -15.76 -6.18 -8.85
C ALA A 196 -14.91 -5.58 -7.70
N TRP A 197 -15.35 -4.45 -7.12
CA TRP A 197 -14.74 -3.90 -5.91
C TRP A 197 -14.84 -4.84 -4.72
N ALA A 198 -15.92 -5.63 -4.60
CA ALA A 198 -16.08 -6.63 -3.54
C ALA A 198 -14.95 -7.68 -3.60
N LEU A 199 -14.64 -8.23 -4.79
CA LEU A 199 -13.51 -9.14 -4.96
C LEU A 199 -12.18 -8.47 -4.58
N HIS A 200 -11.94 -7.25 -5.10
CA HIS A 200 -10.71 -6.52 -4.80
C HIS A 200 -10.56 -6.25 -3.31
N GLY A 201 -11.64 -5.80 -2.67
CA GLY A 201 -11.66 -5.51 -1.23
C GLY A 201 -11.44 -6.76 -0.37
N GLN A 202 -12.02 -7.89 -0.73
CA GLN A 202 -11.84 -9.17 -0.04
C GLN A 202 -10.36 -9.59 -0.03
N ILE A 203 -9.70 -9.52 -1.19
CA ILE A 203 -8.27 -9.86 -1.32
C ILE A 203 -7.41 -8.83 -0.61
N PHE A 204 -7.68 -7.53 -0.78
CA PHE A 204 -6.93 -6.47 -0.12
C PHE A 204 -7.04 -6.51 1.41
N TYR A 205 -8.16 -6.98 1.95
CA TYR A 205 -8.36 -7.12 3.40
C TYR A 205 -7.37 -8.11 4.04
N ILE A 206 -6.80 -9.05 3.29
CA ILE A 206 -5.70 -9.90 3.77
C ILE A 206 -4.51 -9.03 4.19
N ALA A 207 -4.15 -8.04 3.37
CA ALA A 207 -3.07 -7.12 3.66
C ALA A 207 -3.39 -6.18 4.85
N ILE A 208 -4.63 -5.71 4.95
CA ILE A 208 -5.11 -4.91 6.10
C ILE A 208 -4.95 -5.71 7.40
N ARG A 209 -5.42 -6.94 7.44
CA ARG A 209 -5.28 -7.79 8.64
C ARG A 209 -3.82 -7.96 9.04
N LYS A 210 -2.93 -8.20 8.09
CA LYS A 210 -1.51 -8.44 8.33
C LYS A 210 -0.77 -7.19 8.77
N PHE A 211 -0.87 -6.10 8.01
CA PHE A 211 0.03 -4.95 8.14
C PHE A 211 -0.56 -3.79 8.96
N VAL A 212 -1.89 -3.74 9.14
CA VAL A 212 -2.54 -2.70 9.96
C VAL A 212 -2.93 -3.27 11.33
N TYR A 213 -3.57 -4.45 11.37
CA TYR A 213 -4.05 -5.02 12.63
C TYR A 213 -3.06 -5.98 13.29
N GLY A 214 -1.96 -6.34 12.63
CA GLY A 214 -1.01 -7.32 13.15
C GLY A 214 -1.62 -8.72 13.33
N TRP A 215 -2.72 -9.01 12.64
CA TRP A 215 -3.41 -10.30 12.72
C TRP A 215 -2.72 -11.35 11.84
N PRO A 216 -2.55 -12.60 12.32
CA PRO A 216 -1.94 -13.64 11.52
C PRO A 216 -2.78 -13.96 10.28
N VAL A 217 -2.10 -14.11 9.15
CA VAL A 217 -2.65 -14.57 7.88
C VAL A 217 -1.84 -15.77 7.37
N PRO A 218 -2.39 -16.61 6.47
CA PRO A 218 -1.61 -17.70 5.87
C PRO A 218 -0.31 -17.20 5.26
N ALA A 219 0.77 -17.96 5.43
CA ALA A 219 2.08 -17.63 4.86
C ALA A 219 2.02 -17.61 3.32
N ASP A 220 1.33 -18.59 2.73
CA ASP A 220 0.96 -18.61 1.32
C ASP A 220 -0.51 -18.17 1.18
N THR A 221 -0.72 -17.00 0.61
CA THR A 221 -2.06 -16.45 0.33
C THR A 221 -2.61 -16.90 -1.02
N GLY A 222 -1.83 -17.58 -1.85
CA GLY A 222 -2.22 -18.01 -3.18
C GLY A 222 -3.49 -18.89 -3.22
N PRO A 223 -3.63 -19.92 -2.36
CA PRO A 223 -4.86 -20.71 -2.27
C PRO A 223 -6.08 -19.88 -1.86
N VAL A 224 -5.91 -18.96 -0.89
CA VAL A 224 -7.00 -18.07 -0.44
C VAL A 224 -7.48 -17.17 -1.58
N ILE A 225 -6.54 -16.56 -2.32
CA ILE A 225 -6.85 -15.73 -3.50
C ILE A 225 -7.60 -16.55 -4.57
N ALA A 226 -7.20 -17.81 -4.80
CA ALA A 226 -7.88 -18.66 -5.76
C ALA A 226 -9.32 -18.99 -5.32
N ASP A 227 -9.54 -19.21 -4.04
CA ASP A 227 -10.88 -19.46 -3.49
C ASP A 227 -11.75 -18.20 -3.53
N ASP A 228 -11.19 -17.01 -3.23
CA ASP A 228 -11.88 -15.73 -3.35
C ASP A 228 -12.35 -15.48 -4.79
N VAL A 229 -11.49 -15.74 -5.78
CA VAL A 229 -11.85 -15.65 -7.21
C VAL A 229 -12.95 -16.64 -7.59
N ARG A 230 -12.90 -17.88 -7.11
CA ARG A 230 -13.94 -18.87 -7.37
C ARG A 230 -15.28 -18.48 -6.76
N MET A 231 -15.29 -17.99 -5.50
CA MET A 231 -16.50 -17.49 -4.85
C MET A 231 -17.10 -16.32 -5.64
N PHE A 232 -16.26 -15.38 -6.10
CA PHE A 232 -16.69 -14.28 -6.93
C PHE A 232 -17.32 -14.76 -8.24
N LEU A 233 -16.65 -15.64 -8.98
CA LEU A 233 -17.15 -16.15 -10.28
C LEU A 233 -18.41 -17.01 -10.11
N ALA A 234 -18.63 -17.63 -8.96
CA ALA A 234 -19.86 -18.36 -8.67
C ALA A 234 -21.05 -17.42 -8.43
N GLY A 235 -20.85 -16.27 -7.77
CA GLY A 235 -21.92 -15.36 -7.36
C GLY A 235 -22.17 -14.17 -8.32
N ALA A 236 -21.12 -13.56 -8.84
CA ALA A 236 -21.17 -12.36 -9.67
C ALA A 236 -22.09 -12.49 -10.91
N PRO A 237 -22.19 -13.64 -11.62
CA PRO A 237 -23.10 -13.79 -12.75
C PRO A 237 -24.55 -13.48 -12.46
N ALA A 238 -25.05 -13.88 -11.30
CA ALA A 238 -26.43 -13.61 -10.89
C ALA A 238 -26.63 -12.10 -10.64
N VAL A 239 -25.67 -11.45 -10.01
CA VAL A 239 -25.72 -10.01 -9.72
C VAL A 239 -25.69 -9.22 -11.03
N LEU A 240 -24.79 -9.53 -11.96
CA LEU A 240 -24.66 -8.80 -13.22
C LEU A 240 -25.93 -8.90 -14.08
N ARG A 241 -26.55 -10.08 -14.18
CA ARG A 241 -27.84 -10.23 -14.88
C ARG A 241 -28.93 -9.36 -14.28
N ALA A 242 -29.06 -9.37 -12.96
CA ALA A 242 -30.02 -8.54 -12.24
C ALA A 242 -29.78 -7.02 -12.42
N CYS A 243 -28.51 -6.60 -12.58
CA CYS A 243 -28.18 -5.20 -12.87
C CYS A 243 -28.68 -4.78 -14.26
N LEU A 244 -28.53 -5.63 -15.27
CA LEU A 244 -28.96 -5.34 -16.65
C LEU A 244 -30.47 -5.41 -16.83
N GLU A 245 -31.17 -6.34 -16.15
CA GLU A 245 -32.63 -6.41 -16.16
C GLU A 245 -33.25 -5.13 -15.57
N GLY A 246 -32.64 -4.54 -14.52
CA GLY A 246 -33.11 -3.28 -13.93
C GLY A 246 -32.93 -2.05 -14.82
N GLN A 247 -31.97 -2.04 -15.73
CA GLN A 247 -31.77 -0.94 -16.70
C GLN A 247 -32.82 -0.91 -17.83
N GLY A 248 -33.44 -2.05 -18.13
CA GLY A 248 -34.48 -2.11 -19.18
C GLY A 248 -35.89 -1.74 -18.68
N ALA A 249 -36.04 -1.44 -17.38
CA ALA A 249 -37.31 -1.13 -16.74
C ALA A 249 -37.50 0.37 -16.41
N GLU A 250 -36.47 1.22 -16.64
CA GLU A 250 -36.53 2.68 -16.58
C GLU A 250 -36.69 3.28 -17.99
#